data_ecc383a5d85465c24263025ccb9bb8bb
#
_entry.id   ecc383a5d85465c24263025ccb9bb8bb
#
_cell.length_a   1.000
_cell.length_b   1.000
_cell.length_c   1.000
_cell.angle_alpha   90.00
_cell.angle_beta   90.00
_cell.angle_gamma   90.00
#
_symmetry.space_group_name_H-M   'P 1'
#
loop_
_entity.id
_entity.type
_entity.pdbx_description
1 polymer ?
#
loop_
_entity_poly.entity_id
_entity_poly.type
_entity_poly.pdbx_seq_one_letter_code
_entity_poly.pdbx_strand_id
1 'polypeptide(L)'
;QGAEYEETRDAGLTKLEEALKYVEETGVDCLAVAVGTSHGVYKGEPHLEFELLDHLSKEVPVPLVLHGGSGTGDENLAKAVRTGIQKVNLNTDVSEAGKQALREALASTEVHGSGKDEFTPKKMNLQQTIAAGVAGFQAELEHYMKLFGSENRW
;
A
#
# COMPACT_ATOMS: atom_id res chain seq x y z
N GLN A 1 -29.39 -2.96 2.33
CA GLN A 1 -27.98 -2.57 2.68
C GLN A 1 -26.99 -2.83 1.56
N GLY A 2 -27.25 -3.76 0.60
CA GLY A 2 -26.38 -4.01 -0.54
C GLY A 2 -26.49 -2.95 -1.64
N ALA A 3 -27.68 -2.50 -1.96
CA ALA A 3 -27.92 -1.52 -3.03
C ALA A 3 -27.36 -0.11 -2.71
N GLU A 4 -27.41 0.35 -1.47
CA GLU A 4 -26.80 1.61 -1.04
C GLU A 4 -25.28 1.60 -1.14
N TYR A 5 -24.64 0.44 -0.98
CA TYR A 5 -23.17 0.33 -1.11
C TYR A 5 -22.73 0.36 -2.58
N GLU A 6 -23.49 -0.23 -3.49
CA GLU A 6 -23.21 -0.19 -4.93
C GLU A 6 -23.42 1.21 -5.52
N GLU A 7 -24.52 1.90 -5.18
CA GLU A 7 -24.74 3.29 -5.64
C GLU A 7 -23.68 4.25 -5.15
N THR A 8 -23.21 4.12 -3.90
CA THR A 8 -22.11 4.96 -3.38
C THR A 8 -20.75 4.61 -3.97
N ARG A 9 -20.54 3.36 -4.40
CA ARG A 9 -19.30 2.92 -5.05
C ARG A 9 -19.15 3.54 -6.43
N ASP A 10 -20.19 3.46 -7.26
CA ASP A 10 -20.17 4.00 -8.62
C ASP A 10 -20.12 5.54 -8.65
N ALA A 11 -20.71 6.20 -7.67
CA ALA A 11 -20.65 7.66 -7.53
C ALA A 11 -19.25 8.18 -7.18
N GLY A 12 -18.36 7.31 -6.70
CA GLY A 12 -16.98 7.67 -6.35
C GLY A 12 -15.93 7.34 -7.41
N LEU A 13 -16.30 6.71 -8.52
CA LEU A 13 -15.35 6.35 -9.58
C LEU A 13 -14.98 7.56 -10.46
N THR A 14 -13.73 7.59 -10.93
CA THR A 14 -13.24 8.64 -11.84
C THR A 14 -13.95 8.54 -13.19
N LYS A 15 -14.53 9.64 -13.65
CA LYS A 15 -15.07 9.75 -15.02
C LYS A 15 -14.02 10.30 -15.97
N LEU A 16 -13.90 9.70 -17.15
CA LEU A 16 -12.90 10.09 -18.13
C LEU A 16 -12.97 11.57 -18.49
N GLU A 17 -14.17 12.10 -18.77
CA GLU A 17 -14.36 13.50 -19.16
C GLU A 17 -13.89 14.47 -18.06
N GLU A 18 -14.17 14.14 -16.79
CA GLU A 18 -13.74 14.93 -15.64
C GLU A 18 -12.21 14.88 -15.47
N ALA A 19 -11.60 13.69 -15.66
CA ALA A 19 -10.15 13.51 -15.62
C ALA A 19 -9.41 14.31 -16.69
N LEU A 20 -9.88 14.24 -17.95
CA LEU A 20 -9.30 14.98 -19.08
C LEU A 20 -9.39 16.50 -18.86
N LYS A 21 -10.56 16.98 -18.46
CA LYS A 21 -10.78 18.38 -18.15
C LYS A 21 -9.88 18.86 -17.01
N TYR A 22 -9.77 18.08 -15.93
CA TYR A 22 -8.93 18.40 -14.80
C TYR A 22 -7.45 18.52 -15.18
N VAL A 23 -6.92 17.57 -15.97
CA VAL A 23 -5.53 17.62 -16.43
C VAL A 23 -5.30 18.83 -17.34
N GLU A 24 -6.21 19.12 -18.25
CA GLU A 24 -6.12 20.28 -19.15
C GLU A 24 -6.13 21.62 -18.38
N GLU A 25 -7.03 21.77 -17.42
CA GLU A 25 -7.19 23.03 -16.67
C GLU A 25 -6.09 23.25 -15.63
N THR A 26 -5.51 22.18 -15.08
CA THR A 26 -4.54 22.29 -13.96
C THR A 26 -3.09 22.11 -14.38
N GLY A 27 -2.83 21.37 -15.48
CA GLY A 27 -1.47 21.04 -15.92
C GLY A 27 -0.70 20.16 -14.96
N VAL A 28 -1.37 19.26 -14.20
CA VAL A 28 -0.72 18.35 -13.26
C VAL A 28 0.18 17.35 -13.97
N ASP A 29 1.29 16.95 -13.33
CA ASP A 29 2.26 16.00 -13.87
C ASP A 29 1.80 14.53 -13.74
N CYS A 30 0.84 14.22 -12.88
CA CYS A 30 0.22 12.91 -12.71
C CYS A 30 -1.16 13.06 -12.07
N LEU A 31 -2.03 12.08 -12.28
CA LEU A 31 -3.40 12.09 -11.78
C LEU A 31 -3.70 10.86 -10.92
N ALA A 32 -4.14 11.08 -9.69
CA ALA A 32 -4.70 10.01 -8.87
C ALA A 32 -6.15 9.73 -9.30
N VAL A 33 -6.43 8.46 -9.59
CA VAL A 33 -7.75 8.02 -10.09
C VAL A 33 -8.44 7.11 -9.07
N ALA A 34 -9.75 7.28 -8.95
CA ALA A 34 -10.61 6.42 -8.15
C ALA A 34 -11.13 5.28 -9.05
N VAL A 35 -10.64 4.09 -8.79
CA VAL A 35 -10.97 2.87 -9.55
C VAL A 35 -11.42 1.73 -8.63
N GLY A 36 -12.04 2.07 -7.49
CA GLY A 36 -12.61 1.11 -6.55
C GLY A 36 -11.74 0.81 -5.32
N THR A 37 -10.54 1.39 -5.21
CA THR A 37 -9.73 1.29 -3.99
C THR A 37 -10.21 2.25 -2.90
N SER A 38 -9.98 1.87 -1.64
CA SER A 38 -10.25 2.72 -0.48
C SER A 38 -9.06 2.78 0.46
N HIS A 39 -8.99 3.85 1.29
CA HIS A 39 -7.94 3.98 2.29
C HIS A 39 -8.26 3.14 3.54
N GLY A 40 -7.23 2.49 4.11
CA GLY A 40 -7.31 1.75 5.37
C GLY A 40 -7.61 0.26 5.18
N VAL A 41 -8.15 -0.36 6.23
CA VAL A 41 -8.47 -1.80 6.21
C VAL A 41 -9.80 -2.02 5.51
N TYR A 42 -9.79 -2.83 4.46
CA TYR A 42 -11.00 -3.21 3.74
C TYR A 42 -11.94 -4.04 4.64
N LYS A 43 -13.23 -3.74 4.59
CA LYS A 43 -14.28 -4.54 5.28
C LYS A 43 -14.78 -5.71 4.44
N GLY A 44 -14.27 -5.90 3.22
CA GLY A 44 -14.61 -6.94 2.26
C GLY A 44 -13.49 -7.14 1.26
N GLU A 45 -13.69 -7.95 0.24
CA GLU A 45 -12.70 -8.12 -0.83
C GLU A 45 -12.54 -6.82 -1.63
N PRO A 46 -11.30 -6.36 -1.84
CA PRO A 46 -11.05 -5.20 -2.68
C PRO A 46 -11.50 -5.49 -4.11
N HIS A 47 -12.27 -4.59 -4.67
CA HIS A 47 -12.70 -4.70 -6.06
C HIS A 47 -12.20 -3.51 -6.85
N LEU A 48 -11.33 -3.77 -7.84
CA LEU A 48 -10.83 -2.75 -8.75
C LEU A 48 -11.55 -2.85 -10.10
N GLU A 49 -11.97 -1.70 -10.60
CA GLU A 49 -12.59 -1.56 -11.91
C GLU A 49 -11.52 -1.52 -13.01
N PHE A 50 -11.01 -2.69 -13.38
CA PHE A 50 -9.90 -2.80 -14.33
C PHE A 50 -10.25 -2.34 -15.74
N GLU A 51 -11.50 -2.47 -16.16
CA GLU A 51 -11.95 -1.96 -17.47
C GLU A 51 -11.92 -0.43 -17.50
N LEU A 52 -12.37 0.20 -16.40
CA LEU A 52 -12.26 1.65 -16.25
C LEU A 52 -10.79 2.09 -16.20
N LEU A 53 -9.95 1.39 -15.45
CA LEU A 53 -8.53 1.69 -15.38
C LEU A 53 -7.84 1.60 -16.74
N ASP A 54 -8.11 0.54 -17.50
CA ASP A 54 -7.58 0.37 -18.86
C ASP A 54 -8.01 1.53 -19.79
N HIS A 55 -9.27 1.93 -19.70
CA HIS A 55 -9.79 3.06 -20.48
C HIS A 55 -9.12 4.38 -20.08
N LEU A 56 -9.03 4.68 -18.78
CA LEU A 56 -8.35 5.87 -18.27
C LEU A 56 -6.87 5.89 -18.67
N SER A 57 -6.18 4.75 -18.62
CA SER A 57 -4.75 4.66 -18.92
C SER A 57 -4.40 4.93 -20.38
N LYS A 58 -5.37 4.73 -21.29
CA LYS A 58 -5.20 4.98 -22.72
C LYS A 58 -5.50 6.42 -23.12
N GLU A 59 -6.43 7.06 -22.42
CA GLU A 59 -6.97 8.36 -22.81
C GLU A 59 -6.39 9.53 -22.00
N VAL A 60 -6.01 9.30 -20.73
CA VAL A 60 -5.45 10.36 -19.89
C VAL A 60 -3.97 10.57 -20.23
N PRO A 61 -3.56 11.79 -20.59
CA PRO A 61 -2.22 12.05 -21.16
C PRO A 61 -1.10 12.15 -20.10
N VAL A 62 -1.41 11.92 -18.83
CA VAL A 62 -0.44 11.97 -17.71
C VAL A 62 -0.42 10.64 -16.95
N PRO A 63 0.69 10.30 -16.26
CA PRO A 63 0.80 9.11 -15.44
C PRO A 63 -0.32 8.97 -14.41
N LEU A 64 -0.88 7.76 -14.28
CA LEU A 64 -1.93 7.48 -13.32
C LEU A 64 -1.35 6.99 -11.98
N VAL A 65 -1.98 7.43 -10.91
CA VAL A 65 -1.60 7.10 -9.52
C VAL A 65 -2.73 6.34 -8.83
N LEU A 66 -2.38 5.22 -8.17
CA LEU A 66 -3.30 4.46 -7.34
C LEU A 66 -3.11 4.84 -5.87
N HIS A 67 -4.17 5.38 -5.23
CA HIS A 67 -4.28 5.52 -3.79
C HIS A 67 -4.98 4.29 -3.18
N GLY A 68 -4.81 4.10 -1.87
CA GLY A 68 -5.44 2.98 -1.17
C GLY A 68 -4.90 1.60 -1.57
N GLY A 69 -3.61 1.53 -1.96
CA GLY A 69 -2.98 0.28 -2.38
C GLY A 69 -2.85 -0.76 -1.27
N SER A 70 -2.67 -0.32 -0.02
CA SER A 70 -2.58 -1.22 1.14
C SER A 70 -3.87 -2.04 1.31
N GLY A 71 -3.72 -3.34 1.53
CA GLY A 71 -4.85 -4.27 1.69
C GLY A 71 -5.55 -4.66 0.38
N THR A 72 -5.08 -4.17 -0.77
CA THR A 72 -5.62 -4.51 -2.09
C THR A 72 -5.22 -5.90 -2.57
N GLY A 73 -4.11 -6.42 -2.06
CA GLY A 73 -3.52 -7.72 -2.42
C GLY A 73 -2.63 -7.67 -3.65
N ASP A 74 -1.60 -8.52 -3.63
CA ASP A 74 -0.53 -8.56 -4.64
C ASP A 74 -1.04 -8.75 -6.07
N GLU A 75 -1.98 -9.64 -6.26
CA GLU A 75 -2.53 -9.94 -7.60
C GLU A 75 -3.22 -8.72 -8.22
N ASN A 76 -4.07 -8.05 -7.43
CA ASN A 76 -4.76 -6.85 -7.86
C ASN A 76 -3.78 -5.70 -8.12
N LEU A 77 -2.79 -5.50 -7.24
CA LEU A 77 -1.78 -4.46 -7.39
C LEU A 77 -0.90 -4.70 -8.63
N ALA A 78 -0.40 -5.92 -8.80
CA ALA A 78 0.37 -6.28 -9.99
C ALA A 78 -0.44 -6.13 -11.28
N LYS A 79 -1.73 -6.48 -11.25
CA LYS A 79 -2.64 -6.28 -12.38
C LYS A 79 -2.86 -4.79 -12.64
N ALA A 80 -3.08 -3.97 -11.62
CA ALA A 80 -3.26 -2.52 -11.77
C ALA A 80 -2.04 -1.86 -12.44
N VAL A 81 -0.82 -2.23 -12.01
CA VAL A 81 0.42 -1.75 -12.64
C VAL A 81 0.50 -2.17 -14.11
N ARG A 82 0.20 -3.44 -14.42
CA ARG A 82 0.17 -3.91 -15.82
C ARG A 82 -0.90 -3.24 -16.68
N THR A 83 -2.00 -2.80 -16.06
CA THR A 83 -3.11 -2.12 -16.75
C THR A 83 -2.85 -0.63 -16.98
N GLY A 84 -1.89 -0.02 -16.27
CA GLY A 84 -1.51 1.36 -16.56
C GLY A 84 -1.29 2.28 -15.37
N ILE A 85 -1.24 1.76 -14.15
CA ILE A 85 -0.81 2.53 -12.98
C ILE A 85 0.72 2.66 -12.97
N GLN A 86 1.23 3.89 -12.91
CA GLN A 86 2.66 4.18 -12.85
C GLN A 86 3.17 4.49 -11.43
N LYS A 87 2.28 4.84 -10.50
CA LYS A 87 2.62 5.10 -9.11
C LYS A 87 1.58 4.50 -8.17
N VAL A 88 2.04 3.74 -7.17
CA VAL A 88 1.17 3.18 -6.13
C VAL A 88 1.52 3.80 -4.78
N ASN A 89 0.52 4.30 -4.06
CA ASN A 89 0.69 4.80 -2.70
C ASN A 89 0.37 3.69 -1.69
N LEU A 90 1.40 3.34 -0.91
CA LEU A 90 1.34 2.33 0.15
C LEU A 90 1.74 2.97 1.48
N ASN A 91 1.03 2.68 2.55
CA ASN A 91 1.37 3.11 3.90
C ASN A 91 1.06 2.04 4.94
N THR A 92 -0.17 1.55 4.98
CA THR A 92 -0.63 0.65 6.05
C THR A 92 0.18 -0.64 6.07
N ASP A 93 0.35 -1.32 4.94
CA ASP A 93 1.04 -2.62 4.85
C ASP A 93 2.51 -2.50 5.28
N VAL A 94 3.25 -1.55 4.73
CA VAL A 94 4.66 -1.33 5.08
C VAL A 94 4.83 -0.91 6.54
N SER A 95 3.89 -0.11 7.08
CA SER A 95 3.91 0.29 8.48
C SER A 95 3.56 -0.86 9.42
N GLU A 96 2.61 -1.72 9.06
CA GLU A 96 2.27 -2.91 9.87
C GLU A 96 3.40 -3.94 9.83
N ALA A 97 4.05 -4.15 8.68
CA ALA A 97 5.22 -5.03 8.59
C ALA A 97 6.36 -4.56 9.54
N GLY A 98 6.66 -3.27 9.54
CA GLY A 98 7.62 -2.69 10.47
C GLY A 98 7.22 -2.85 11.94
N LYS A 99 5.94 -2.59 12.27
CA LYS A 99 5.40 -2.80 13.62
C LYS A 99 5.40 -4.26 14.05
N GLN A 100 5.12 -5.18 13.14
CA GLN A 100 5.14 -6.60 13.41
C GLN A 100 6.56 -7.09 13.72
N ALA A 101 7.54 -6.71 12.90
CA ALA A 101 8.94 -7.02 13.14
C ALA A 101 9.45 -6.46 14.50
N LEU A 102 8.98 -5.27 14.86
CA LEU A 102 9.27 -4.67 16.16
C LEU A 102 8.67 -5.49 17.32
N ARG A 103 7.41 -5.91 17.21
CA ARG A 103 6.74 -6.76 18.22
C ARG A 103 7.46 -8.08 18.40
N GLU A 104 7.85 -8.73 17.30
CA GLU A 104 8.60 -10.00 17.33
C GLU A 104 9.97 -9.83 17.99
N ALA A 105 10.70 -8.78 17.66
CA ALA A 105 11.97 -8.45 18.26
C ALA A 105 11.84 -8.22 19.78
N LEU A 106 10.81 -7.52 20.23
CA LEU A 106 10.54 -7.30 21.65
C LEU A 106 10.08 -8.56 22.38
N ALA A 107 9.27 -9.41 21.72
CA ALA A 107 8.78 -10.68 22.27
C ALA A 107 9.89 -11.73 22.39
N SER A 108 10.91 -11.68 21.53
CA SER A 108 12.05 -12.60 21.54
C SER A 108 13.04 -12.34 22.69
N THR A 109 12.85 -11.26 23.46
CA THR A 109 13.61 -11.00 24.68
C THR A 109 13.11 -11.93 25.79
N GLU A 110 13.71 -13.13 25.91
CA GLU A 110 13.44 -14.04 27.01
C GLU A 110 13.92 -13.43 28.31
N VAL A 111 13.00 -13.32 29.29
CA VAL A 111 13.31 -12.96 30.67
C VAL A 111 13.67 -14.25 31.40
N HIS A 112 14.94 -14.58 31.48
CA HIS A 112 15.39 -15.66 32.33
C HIS A 112 15.54 -15.14 33.77
N GLY A 113 14.53 -15.41 34.58
CA GLY A 113 14.62 -15.25 36.05
C GLY A 113 15.08 -16.55 36.68
N SER A 114 16.36 -16.67 37.07
CA SER A 114 16.77 -17.65 38.08
C SER A 114 16.99 -16.90 39.39
N GLY A 115 16.31 -17.33 40.44
CA GLY A 115 16.19 -16.69 41.73
C GLY A 115 17.46 -16.06 42.27
N LYS A 116 17.31 -14.86 42.82
CA LYS A 116 18.29 -13.95 43.40
C LYS A 116 19.29 -13.36 42.38
N ASP A 117 18.98 -12.18 41.93
CA ASP A 117 19.89 -11.13 41.45
C ASP A 117 20.46 -11.22 40.02
N GLU A 118 20.10 -12.17 39.17
CA GLU A 118 20.51 -12.13 37.78
C GLU A 118 19.32 -12.01 36.84
N PHE A 119 18.81 -10.77 36.74
CA PHE A 119 18.01 -10.34 35.62
C PHE A 119 18.97 -10.02 34.47
N THR A 120 19.30 -11.00 33.68
CA THR A 120 19.94 -10.79 32.36
C THR A 120 18.91 -10.99 31.27
N PRO A 121 18.11 -9.95 30.96
CA PRO A 121 17.40 -9.98 29.71
C PRO A 121 18.47 -9.96 28.63
N LYS A 122 18.37 -10.82 27.63
CA LYS A 122 19.07 -10.64 26.35
C LYS A 122 18.43 -9.43 25.71
N LYS A 123 18.72 -8.24 26.25
CA LYS A 123 18.10 -6.98 25.85
C LYS A 123 18.64 -6.60 24.50
N MET A 124 17.76 -6.58 23.52
CA MET A 124 18.02 -5.70 22.38
C MET A 124 18.12 -4.27 22.95
N ASN A 125 19.19 -3.58 22.63
CA ASN A 125 19.27 -2.15 22.94
C ASN A 125 18.29 -1.39 22.02
N LEU A 126 18.04 -0.12 22.35
CA LEU A 126 17.10 0.70 21.59
C LEU A 126 17.41 0.72 20.08
N GLN A 127 18.70 0.78 19.71
CA GLN A 127 19.14 0.79 18.30
C GLN A 127 18.77 -0.51 17.59
N GLN A 128 19.00 -1.67 18.23
CA GLN A 128 18.63 -2.97 17.68
C GLN A 128 17.10 -3.12 17.54
N THR A 129 16.35 -2.61 18.51
CA THR A 129 14.88 -2.60 18.47
C THR A 129 14.36 -1.77 17.31
N ILE A 130 14.88 -0.56 17.12
CA ILE A 130 14.54 0.30 15.98
C ILE A 130 14.94 -0.37 14.67
N ALA A 131 16.15 -0.94 14.60
CA ALA A 131 16.65 -1.62 13.40
C ALA A 131 15.76 -2.79 12.97
N ALA A 132 15.18 -3.55 13.91
CA ALA A 132 14.24 -4.61 13.59
C ALA A 132 12.97 -4.08 12.90
N GLY A 133 12.40 -2.99 13.40
CA GLY A 133 11.25 -2.33 12.76
C GLY A 133 11.57 -1.79 11.37
N VAL A 134 12.74 -1.17 11.22
CA VAL A 134 13.23 -0.69 9.91
C VAL A 134 13.40 -1.85 8.94
N ALA A 135 13.99 -2.97 9.37
CA ALA A 135 14.18 -4.14 8.51
C ALA A 135 12.85 -4.74 8.03
N GLY A 136 11.83 -4.81 8.90
CA GLY A 136 10.50 -5.28 8.50
C GLY A 136 9.82 -4.34 7.50
N PHE A 137 9.91 -3.03 7.72
CA PHE A 137 9.42 -2.02 6.79
C PHE A 137 10.14 -2.12 5.43
N GLN A 138 11.46 -2.26 5.45
CA GLN A 138 12.28 -2.38 4.24
C GLN A 138 11.95 -3.64 3.45
N ALA A 139 11.81 -4.80 4.11
CA ALA A 139 11.50 -6.06 3.45
C ALA A 139 10.15 -5.99 2.70
N GLU A 140 9.13 -5.37 3.31
CA GLU A 140 7.84 -5.18 2.66
C GLU A 140 7.91 -4.20 1.49
N LEU A 141 8.69 -3.12 1.63
CA LEU A 141 8.90 -2.18 0.54
C LEU A 141 9.63 -2.84 -0.64
N GLU A 142 10.67 -3.65 -0.38
CA GLU A 142 11.38 -4.43 -1.40
C GLU A 142 10.46 -5.43 -2.10
N HIS A 143 9.53 -6.07 -1.37
CA HIS A 143 8.50 -6.93 -1.94
C HIS A 143 7.67 -6.17 -2.98
N TYR A 144 7.14 -5.01 -2.63
CA TYR A 144 6.35 -4.19 -3.56
C TYR A 144 7.16 -3.65 -4.74
N MET A 145 8.42 -3.26 -4.52
CA MET A 145 9.30 -2.84 -5.62
C MET A 145 9.49 -3.97 -6.65
N LYS A 146 9.65 -5.21 -6.20
CA LYS A 146 9.74 -6.39 -7.08
C LYS A 146 8.40 -6.65 -7.77
N LEU A 147 7.31 -6.64 -7.01
CA LEU A 147 5.95 -6.85 -7.51
C LEU A 147 5.60 -5.88 -8.66
N PHE A 148 6.01 -4.63 -8.54
CA PHE A 148 5.75 -3.58 -9.54
C PHE A 148 6.79 -3.54 -10.65
N GLY A 149 7.85 -4.36 -10.59
CA GLY A 149 8.94 -4.36 -11.57
C GLY A 149 9.74 -3.07 -11.58
N SER A 150 9.84 -2.38 -10.43
CA SER A 150 10.61 -1.15 -10.28
C SER A 150 12.05 -1.37 -9.80
N GLU A 151 12.44 -2.60 -9.52
CA GLU A 151 13.82 -2.94 -9.17
C GLU A 151 14.78 -2.74 -10.35
N ASN A 152 16.02 -2.30 -10.05
CA ASN A 152 17.10 -2.07 -11.04
C ASN A 152 16.73 -1.09 -12.18
N ARG A 153 15.91 -0.09 -11.91
CA ARG A 153 15.50 0.92 -12.88
C ARG A 153 16.03 2.31 -12.54
N TRP A 154 17.33 2.40 -12.33
CA TRP A 154 18.06 3.66 -12.07
C TRP A 154 18.79 4.13 -13.33
#